data_752ae1e2edc89a373ee7da7dca6d2885
#
_entry.id   752ae1e2edc89a373ee7da7dca6d2885
#
_cell.length_a   1.000
_cell.length_b   1.000
_cell.length_c   1.000
_cell.angle_alpha   90.00
_cell.angle_beta   90.00
_cell.angle_gamma   90.00
#
_symmetry.space_group_name_H-M   'P 1'
#
loop_
_entity.id
_entity.type
_entity.pdbx_description
1 polymer ?
#
loop_
_entity_poly.entity_id
_entity_poly.type
_entity_poly.pdbx_seq_one_letter_code
_entity_poly.pdbx_strand_id
1 'polypeptide(L)'
;NITPEKEENDSNAIYQAERHGESLLTILKENRLVLLFILITSGYTALYQMYNYLFPMDLIRLHGDTGAVIFGTVTSINCFIVVLFTPLITQILKRSSEPKKTIYGFLLTLVGYVMFILFSGHIPFYYAAMVVLTWGEISYMLAESPYMTRRIPSSHRGRIHGLMEIIRIGFMSLYQLLIGFIYKNHTPIFTW
;
A
#
# COMPACT_ATOMS: atom_id res chain seq x y z
N ASN A 1 -25.28 33.92 6.66
CA ASN A 1 -24.20 33.24 7.36
C ASN A 1 -23.85 31.98 6.56
N ILE A 2 -22.84 32.12 5.71
CA ILE A 2 -22.26 30.99 4.99
C ILE A 2 -21.33 30.30 5.99
N THR A 3 -21.52 29.00 6.23
CA THR A 3 -20.64 28.23 7.10
C THR A 3 -19.28 28.03 6.42
N PRO A 4 -18.15 27.97 7.16
CA PRO A 4 -16.83 27.74 6.58
C PRO A 4 -16.74 26.47 5.72
N GLU A 5 -17.51 25.45 6.05
CA GLU A 5 -17.67 24.21 5.27
C GLU A 5 -18.29 24.44 3.89
N LYS A 6 -19.16 25.42 3.76
CA LYS A 6 -19.84 25.74 2.49
C LYS A 6 -18.93 26.56 1.57
N GLU A 7 -18.14 27.47 2.12
CA GLU A 7 -17.10 28.21 1.36
C GLU A 7 -15.99 27.29 0.87
N GLU A 8 -15.57 26.32 1.69
CA GLU A 8 -14.57 25.31 1.31
C GLU A 8 -15.10 24.37 0.21
N ASN A 9 -16.38 23.98 0.28
CA ASN A 9 -17.02 23.17 -0.75
C ASN A 9 -17.22 23.94 -2.06
N ASP A 10 -17.60 25.19 -2.01
CA ASP A 10 -17.81 26.04 -3.20
C ASP A 10 -16.47 26.36 -3.87
N SER A 11 -15.43 26.66 -3.11
CA SER A 11 -14.08 26.90 -3.65
C SER A 11 -13.47 25.63 -4.26
N ASN A 12 -13.70 24.46 -3.65
CA ASN A 12 -13.30 23.18 -4.22
C ASN A 12 -14.08 22.82 -5.49
N ALA A 13 -15.37 23.16 -5.57
CA ALA A 13 -16.19 22.96 -6.77
C ALA A 13 -15.73 23.84 -7.93
N ILE A 14 -15.39 25.12 -7.66
CA ILE A 14 -14.83 26.05 -8.64
C ILE A 14 -13.47 25.57 -9.12
N TYR A 15 -12.57 25.20 -8.22
CA TYR A 15 -11.25 24.63 -8.54
C TYR A 15 -11.36 23.38 -9.43
N GLN A 16 -12.36 22.54 -9.19
CA GLN A 16 -12.59 21.33 -9.98
C GLN A 16 -13.19 21.63 -11.36
N ALA A 17 -13.99 22.68 -11.49
CA ALA A 17 -14.65 23.07 -12.75
C ALA A 17 -13.68 23.80 -13.70
N GLU A 18 -12.82 24.66 -13.18
CA GLU A 18 -11.91 25.50 -13.97
C GLU A 18 -10.78 24.73 -14.68
N ARG A 19 -10.48 23.49 -14.22
CA ARG A 19 -9.37 22.67 -14.74
C ARG A 19 -9.79 21.62 -15.78
N HIS A 20 -11.00 21.73 -16.32
CA HIS A 20 -11.44 20.90 -17.42
C HIS A 20 -10.64 21.20 -18.70
N GLY A 21 -9.66 20.38 -19.01
CA GLY A 21 -8.85 20.51 -20.25
C GLY A 21 -7.35 20.70 -20.03
N GLU A 22 -6.88 20.87 -18.80
CA GLU A 22 -5.45 20.95 -18.51
C GLU A 22 -4.72 19.62 -18.72
N SER A 23 -3.42 19.73 -19.03
CA SER A 23 -2.56 18.54 -19.17
C SER A 23 -2.29 17.91 -17.80
N LEU A 24 -2.26 16.56 -17.73
CA LEU A 24 -1.84 15.80 -16.56
C LEU A 24 -0.50 16.26 -16.01
N LEU A 25 0.46 16.54 -16.91
CA LEU A 25 1.80 16.98 -16.53
C LEU A 25 1.79 18.36 -15.85
N THR A 26 0.88 19.24 -16.26
CA THR A 26 0.72 20.56 -15.64
C THR A 26 0.21 20.41 -14.21
N ILE A 27 -0.84 19.61 -14.00
CA ILE A 27 -1.43 19.35 -12.68
C ILE A 27 -0.41 18.71 -11.72
N LEU A 28 0.38 17.76 -12.20
CA LEU A 28 1.40 17.09 -11.38
C LEU A 28 2.60 18.00 -11.08
N LYS A 29 3.01 18.85 -12.02
CA LYS A 29 4.08 19.84 -11.79
C LYS A 29 3.69 20.90 -10.75
N GLU A 30 2.46 21.34 -10.78
CA GLU A 30 1.93 22.28 -9.80
C GLU A 30 1.72 21.65 -8.42
N ASN A 31 1.32 20.36 -8.39
CA ASN A 31 1.09 19.60 -7.18
C ASN A 31 2.23 18.61 -6.89
N ARG A 32 3.46 19.13 -6.69
CA ARG A 32 4.65 18.30 -6.40
C ARG A 32 4.46 17.34 -5.23
N LEU A 33 3.65 17.72 -4.22
CA LEU A 33 3.33 16.86 -3.09
C LEU A 33 2.52 15.64 -3.51
N VAL A 34 1.61 15.77 -4.49
CA VAL A 34 0.86 14.64 -5.05
C VAL A 34 1.80 13.71 -5.80
N LEU A 35 2.71 14.24 -6.61
CA LEU A 35 3.70 13.44 -7.32
C LEU A 35 4.61 12.67 -6.34
N LEU A 36 5.11 13.35 -5.32
CA LEU A 36 5.94 12.72 -4.27
C LEU A 36 5.16 11.63 -3.54
N PHE A 37 3.90 11.89 -3.20
CA PHE A 37 3.03 10.90 -2.58
C PHE A 37 2.84 9.68 -3.48
N ILE A 38 2.58 9.86 -4.78
CA ILE A 38 2.47 8.78 -5.76
C ILE A 38 3.74 7.94 -5.79
N LEU A 39 4.91 8.55 -5.85
CA LEU A 39 6.19 7.83 -5.91
C LEU A 39 6.44 7.02 -4.63
N ILE A 40 6.25 7.64 -3.45
CA ILE A 40 6.46 6.97 -2.16
C ILE A 40 5.47 5.82 -1.99
N THR A 41 4.19 6.04 -2.27
CA THR A 41 3.15 5.02 -2.08
C THR A 41 3.23 3.92 -3.12
N SER A 42 3.64 4.22 -4.35
CA SER A 42 3.89 3.20 -5.37
C SER A 42 5.08 2.31 -4.98
N GLY A 43 6.17 2.91 -4.47
CA GLY A 43 7.30 2.15 -3.93
C GLY A 43 6.90 1.28 -2.73
N TYR A 44 6.14 1.83 -1.78
CA TYR A 44 5.60 1.07 -0.65
C TYR A 44 4.72 -0.10 -1.10
N THR A 45 3.76 0.13 -2.02
CA THR A 45 2.87 -0.93 -2.51
C THR A 45 3.66 -2.02 -3.24
N ALA A 46 4.69 -1.65 -4.00
CA ALA A 46 5.55 -2.61 -4.66
C ALA A 46 6.33 -3.46 -3.65
N LEU A 47 6.89 -2.85 -2.58
CA LEU A 47 7.51 -3.58 -1.48
C LEU A 47 6.51 -4.47 -0.75
N TYR A 48 5.31 -3.96 -0.43
CA TYR A 48 4.26 -4.75 0.19
C TYR A 48 3.91 -6.00 -0.63
N GLN A 49 3.80 -5.87 -1.94
CA GLN A 49 3.49 -7.00 -2.83
C GLN A 49 4.62 -8.03 -2.93
N MET A 50 5.84 -7.73 -2.43
CA MET A 50 6.95 -8.70 -2.42
C MET A 50 6.66 -9.93 -1.57
N TYR A 51 5.81 -9.84 -0.54
CA TYR A 51 5.43 -11.03 0.21
C TYR A 51 4.76 -12.08 -0.68
N ASN A 52 3.97 -11.67 -1.68
CA ASN A 52 3.35 -12.59 -2.64
C ASN A 52 4.37 -13.31 -3.55
N TYR A 53 5.58 -12.78 -3.65
CA TYR A 53 6.65 -13.37 -4.46
C TYR A 53 7.63 -14.18 -3.60
N LEU A 54 8.17 -13.58 -2.55
CA LEU A 54 9.21 -14.20 -1.72
C LEU A 54 8.65 -15.27 -0.77
N PHE A 55 7.52 -14.98 -0.14
CA PHE A 55 6.96 -15.85 0.89
C PHE A 55 6.63 -17.25 0.38
N PRO A 56 5.93 -17.45 -0.76
CA PRO A 56 5.70 -18.79 -1.29
C PRO A 56 7.01 -19.51 -1.67
N MET A 57 8.01 -18.80 -2.17
CA MET A 57 9.33 -19.39 -2.50
C MET A 57 10.02 -19.91 -1.25
N ASP A 58 10.04 -19.11 -0.17
CA ASP A 58 10.63 -19.53 1.11
C ASP A 58 9.86 -20.66 1.77
N LEU A 59 8.53 -20.64 1.72
CA LEU A 59 7.71 -21.71 2.27
C LEU A 59 7.94 -23.04 1.57
N ILE A 60 8.01 -23.04 0.24
CA ILE A 60 8.32 -24.26 -0.52
C ILE A 60 9.74 -24.76 -0.17
N ARG A 61 10.71 -23.86 -0.04
CA ARG A 61 12.07 -24.22 0.35
C ARG A 61 12.16 -24.80 1.75
N LEU A 62 11.41 -24.25 2.72
CA LEU A 62 11.47 -24.64 4.13
C LEU A 62 10.55 -25.85 4.46
N HIS A 63 9.41 -25.94 3.80
CA HIS A 63 8.34 -26.87 4.14
C HIS A 63 7.93 -27.82 2.99
N GLY A 64 8.62 -27.75 1.82
CA GLY A 64 8.31 -28.59 0.66
C GLY A 64 6.86 -28.40 0.19
N ASP A 65 6.20 -29.52 -0.10
CA ASP A 65 4.83 -29.53 -0.64
C ASP A 65 3.79 -28.88 0.29
N THR A 66 4.01 -28.86 1.60
CA THR A 66 3.12 -28.20 2.56
C THR A 66 3.23 -26.68 2.51
N GLY A 67 4.30 -26.13 1.93
CA GLY A 67 4.52 -24.71 1.81
C GLY A 67 3.41 -23.98 1.06
N ALA A 68 2.88 -24.58 0.00
CA ALA A 68 1.77 -24.02 -0.77
C ALA A 68 0.48 -23.92 0.07
N VAL A 69 0.20 -24.91 0.92
CA VAL A 69 -0.95 -24.93 1.82
C VAL A 69 -0.81 -23.84 2.89
N ILE A 70 0.39 -23.70 3.48
CA ILE A 70 0.69 -22.66 4.46
C ILE A 70 0.50 -21.27 3.83
N PHE A 71 1.04 -21.04 2.63
CA PHE A 71 0.85 -19.79 1.91
C PHE A 71 -0.64 -19.48 1.69
N GLY A 72 -1.39 -20.44 1.17
CA GLY A 72 -2.83 -20.29 0.91
C GLY A 72 -3.62 -19.95 2.16
N THR A 73 -3.36 -20.64 3.29
CA THR A 73 -4.06 -20.39 4.56
C THR A 73 -3.67 -19.03 5.18
N VAL A 74 -2.40 -18.65 5.16
CA VAL A 74 -1.93 -17.34 5.64
C VAL A 74 -2.54 -16.21 4.82
N THR A 75 -2.58 -16.34 3.48
CA THR A 75 -3.20 -15.36 2.59
C THR A 75 -4.73 -15.30 2.79
N SER A 76 -5.37 -16.42 3.05
CA SER A 76 -6.81 -16.44 3.37
C SER A 76 -7.12 -15.66 4.65
N ILE A 77 -6.25 -15.75 5.65
CA ILE A 77 -6.38 -14.94 6.88
C ILE A 77 -6.23 -13.44 6.57
N ASN A 78 -5.31 -13.04 5.70
CA ASN A 78 -5.23 -11.64 5.23
C ASN A 78 -6.59 -11.16 4.71
N CYS A 79 -7.20 -11.90 3.77
CA CYS A 79 -8.51 -11.56 3.23
C CYS A 79 -9.59 -11.45 4.32
N PHE A 80 -9.61 -12.40 5.26
CA PHE A 80 -10.55 -12.40 6.38
C PHE A 80 -10.39 -11.16 7.27
N ILE A 81 -9.16 -10.81 7.59
CA ILE A 81 -8.85 -9.64 8.42
C ILE A 81 -9.27 -8.35 7.70
N VAL A 82 -8.98 -8.22 6.41
CA VAL A 82 -9.38 -7.05 5.62
C VAL A 82 -10.90 -6.87 5.70
N VAL A 83 -11.69 -7.90 5.47
CA VAL A 83 -13.15 -7.81 5.48
C VAL A 83 -13.70 -7.48 6.88
N LEU A 84 -13.23 -8.18 7.91
CA LEU A 84 -13.80 -8.06 9.25
C LEU A 84 -13.27 -6.83 10.01
N PHE A 85 -12.00 -6.49 9.84
CA PHE A 85 -11.35 -5.47 10.67
C PHE A 85 -11.26 -4.08 10.03
N THR A 86 -11.50 -3.95 8.71
CA THR A 86 -11.53 -2.63 8.06
C THR A 86 -12.50 -1.65 8.74
N PRO A 87 -13.75 -2.02 9.10
CA PRO A 87 -14.64 -1.10 9.81
C PRO A 87 -14.11 -0.69 11.18
N LEU A 88 -13.51 -1.63 11.92
CA LEU A 88 -12.94 -1.37 13.25
C LEU A 88 -11.75 -0.41 13.15
N ILE A 89 -10.81 -0.70 12.26
CA ILE A 89 -9.60 0.12 12.05
C ILE A 89 -10.00 1.51 11.55
N THR A 90 -11.02 1.60 10.69
CA THR A 90 -11.60 2.87 10.23
C THR A 90 -12.09 3.71 11.41
N GLN A 91 -12.80 3.10 12.37
CA GLN A 91 -13.26 3.82 13.57
C GLN A 91 -12.09 4.26 14.46
N ILE A 92 -11.10 3.41 14.68
CA ILE A 92 -9.92 3.73 15.49
C ILE A 92 -9.14 4.90 14.87
N LEU A 93 -8.94 4.86 13.54
CA LEU A 93 -8.17 5.87 12.81
C LEU A 93 -9.01 7.07 12.33
N LYS A 94 -10.30 7.14 12.65
CA LYS A 94 -11.23 8.19 12.18
C LYS A 94 -10.72 9.60 12.46
N ARG A 95 -10.08 9.82 13.60
CA ARG A 95 -9.55 11.14 14.01
C ARG A 95 -8.10 11.39 13.58
N SER A 96 -7.45 10.42 12.96
CA SER A 96 -6.08 10.55 12.49
C SER A 96 -6.04 11.19 11.11
N SER A 97 -5.06 12.08 10.89
CA SER A 97 -4.80 12.67 9.56
C SER A 97 -4.26 11.62 8.58
N GLU A 98 -4.45 11.85 7.26
CA GLU A 98 -3.96 10.93 6.23
C GLU A 98 -2.45 10.62 6.35
N PRO A 99 -1.56 11.62 6.58
CA PRO A 99 -0.14 11.32 6.77
C PRO A 99 0.15 10.41 7.96
N LYS A 100 -0.58 10.57 9.08
CA LYS A 100 -0.43 9.69 10.25
C LYS A 100 -0.86 8.25 9.93
N LYS A 101 -1.97 8.06 9.22
CA LYS A 101 -2.43 6.74 8.79
C LYS A 101 -1.40 6.07 7.88
N THR A 102 -0.82 6.83 6.95
CA THR A 102 0.25 6.35 6.05
C THR A 102 1.48 5.90 6.85
N ILE A 103 1.94 6.71 7.81
CA ILE A 103 3.08 6.37 8.68
C ILE A 103 2.79 5.12 9.50
N TYR A 104 1.60 5.00 10.11
CA TYR A 104 1.20 3.79 10.83
C TYR A 104 1.18 2.56 9.91
N GLY A 105 0.66 2.72 8.69
CA GLY A 105 0.67 1.68 7.69
C GLY A 105 2.08 1.18 7.40
N PHE A 106 3.01 2.10 7.14
CA PHE A 106 4.41 1.78 6.84
C PHE A 106 5.13 1.11 8.02
N LEU A 107 4.94 1.63 9.23
CA LEU A 107 5.57 1.06 10.43
C LEU A 107 5.07 -0.35 10.72
N LEU A 108 3.75 -0.59 10.66
CA LEU A 108 3.17 -1.91 10.87
C LEU A 108 3.63 -2.90 9.79
N THR A 109 3.68 -2.48 8.54
CA THR A 109 4.22 -3.30 7.45
C THR A 109 5.68 -3.66 7.69
N LEU A 110 6.51 -2.70 8.10
CA LEU A 110 7.90 -2.95 8.47
C LEU A 110 8.02 -3.98 9.61
N VAL A 111 7.22 -3.83 10.67
CA VAL A 111 7.18 -4.79 11.78
C VAL A 111 6.77 -6.18 11.29
N GLY A 112 5.75 -6.28 10.42
CA GLY A 112 5.33 -7.55 9.83
C GLY A 112 6.45 -8.24 9.06
N TYR A 113 7.19 -7.50 8.22
CA TYR A 113 8.36 -8.05 7.52
C TYR A 113 9.48 -8.49 8.47
N VAL A 114 9.80 -7.68 9.46
CA VAL A 114 10.79 -8.07 10.48
C VAL A 114 10.37 -9.36 11.18
N MET A 115 9.08 -9.55 11.47
CA MET A 115 8.58 -10.81 12.03
C MET A 115 8.75 -11.99 11.07
N PHE A 116 8.48 -11.83 9.78
CA PHE A 116 8.73 -12.87 8.78
C PHE A 116 10.21 -13.29 8.74
N ILE A 117 11.14 -12.33 8.86
CA ILE A 117 12.58 -12.59 8.85
C ILE A 117 13.02 -13.31 10.13
N LEU A 118 12.68 -12.74 11.30
CA LEU A 118 13.19 -13.22 12.59
C LEU A 118 12.64 -14.59 12.98
N PHE A 119 11.39 -14.87 12.59
CA PHE A 119 10.71 -16.13 12.94
C PHE A 119 10.52 -17.06 11.74
N SER A 120 11.40 -16.94 10.75
CA SER A 120 11.42 -17.81 9.58
C SER A 120 11.47 -19.29 10.00
N GLY A 121 10.61 -20.12 9.40
CA GLY A 121 10.48 -21.55 9.71
C GLY A 121 9.48 -21.87 10.83
N HIS A 122 8.94 -20.90 11.56
CA HIS A 122 7.98 -21.12 12.63
C HIS A 122 6.54 -20.76 12.17
N ILE A 123 5.76 -21.76 11.77
CA ILE A 123 4.43 -21.58 11.17
C ILE A 123 3.50 -20.64 11.95
N PRO A 124 3.33 -20.71 13.29
CA PRO A 124 2.44 -19.80 14.03
C PRO A 124 2.80 -18.33 13.87
N PHE A 125 4.10 -18.01 13.72
CA PHE A 125 4.56 -16.63 13.56
C PHE A 125 4.26 -16.07 12.18
N TYR A 126 4.10 -16.89 11.14
CA TYR A 126 3.65 -16.43 9.84
C TYR A 126 2.23 -15.85 9.92
N TYR A 127 1.35 -16.49 10.66
CA TYR A 127 0.01 -15.98 10.90
C TYR A 127 0.00 -14.67 11.69
N ALA A 128 0.81 -14.60 12.76
CA ALA A 128 0.95 -13.38 13.54
C ALA A 128 1.53 -12.22 12.72
N ALA A 129 2.57 -12.47 11.94
CA ALA A 129 3.17 -11.49 11.04
C ALA A 129 2.17 -10.99 9.99
N MET A 130 1.37 -11.90 9.41
CA MET A 130 0.32 -11.55 8.46
C MET A 130 -0.75 -10.66 9.08
N VAL A 131 -1.18 -10.92 10.31
CA VAL A 131 -2.12 -10.03 11.04
C VAL A 131 -1.57 -8.62 11.12
N VAL A 132 -0.32 -8.45 11.57
CA VAL A 132 0.33 -7.14 11.71
C VAL A 132 0.48 -6.44 10.36
N LEU A 133 0.91 -7.19 9.34
CA LEU A 133 1.10 -6.69 7.98
C LEU A 133 -0.24 -6.21 7.38
N THR A 134 -1.33 -6.97 7.58
CA THR A 134 -2.67 -6.61 7.11
C THR A 134 -3.22 -5.35 7.81
N TRP A 135 -2.92 -5.16 9.08
CA TRP A 135 -3.30 -3.92 9.77
C TRP A 135 -2.55 -2.71 9.18
N GLY A 136 -1.29 -2.90 8.81
CA GLY A 136 -0.51 -1.91 8.07
C GLY A 136 -1.15 -1.56 6.73
N GLU A 137 -1.52 -2.56 5.96
CA GLU A 137 -2.20 -2.42 4.67
C GLU A 137 -3.50 -1.63 4.79
N ILE A 138 -4.39 -2.02 5.71
CA ILE A 138 -5.67 -1.32 5.92
C ILE A 138 -5.44 0.14 6.32
N SER A 139 -4.48 0.39 7.24
CA SER A 139 -4.17 1.74 7.69
C SER A 139 -3.70 2.65 6.55
N TYR A 140 -2.88 2.12 5.67
CA TYR A 140 -2.41 2.79 4.47
C TYR A 140 -3.54 3.04 3.46
N MET A 141 -4.35 2.03 3.16
CA MET A 141 -5.48 2.14 2.21
C MET A 141 -6.49 3.22 2.65
N LEU A 142 -6.74 3.35 3.96
CA LEU A 142 -7.61 4.37 4.53
C LEU A 142 -7.04 5.80 4.40
N ALA A 143 -5.77 5.95 4.07
CA ALA A 143 -5.14 7.25 3.83
C ALA A 143 -5.06 7.60 2.35
N GLU A 144 -4.72 6.63 1.51
CA GLU A 144 -4.40 6.85 0.09
C GLU A 144 -5.56 7.45 -0.70
N SER A 145 -6.73 6.81 -0.66
CA SER A 145 -7.89 7.24 -1.45
C SER A 145 -8.39 8.64 -1.07
N PRO A 146 -8.60 9.00 0.22
CA PRO A 146 -8.96 10.36 0.59
C PRO A 146 -7.90 11.40 0.24
N TYR A 147 -6.60 11.07 0.43
CA TYR A 147 -5.52 11.97 0.09
C TYR A 147 -5.54 12.38 -1.37
N MET A 148 -5.69 11.40 -2.26
CA MET A 148 -5.75 11.61 -3.71
C MET A 148 -7.03 12.36 -4.12
N THR A 149 -8.17 11.94 -3.59
CA THR A 149 -9.47 12.52 -3.96
C THR A 149 -9.59 14.00 -3.60
N ARG A 150 -8.99 14.43 -2.50
CA ARG A 150 -9.03 15.84 -2.06
C ARG A 150 -8.09 16.76 -2.84
N ARG A 151 -7.03 16.23 -3.45
CA ARG A 151 -5.98 17.02 -4.10
C ARG A 151 -5.99 16.96 -5.61
N ILE A 152 -6.80 16.09 -6.18
CA ILE A 152 -6.89 15.89 -7.63
C ILE A 152 -8.27 16.31 -8.11
N PRO A 153 -8.36 17.20 -9.14
CA PRO A 153 -9.61 17.54 -9.78
C PRO A 153 -10.37 16.30 -10.25
N SER A 154 -11.70 16.29 -10.09
CA SER A 154 -12.54 15.13 -10.44
C SER A 154 -12.35 14.67 -11.88
N SER A 155 -12.16 15.62 -12.81
CA SER A 155 -11.89 15.35 -14.23
C SER A 155 -10.60 14.59 -14.54
N HIS A 156 -9.62 14.61 -13.61
CA HIS A 156 -8.29 14.01 -13.81
C HIS A 156 -8.03 12.79 -12.93
N ARG A 157 -8.93 12.48 -11.97
CA ARG A 157 -8.74 11.37 -11.02
C ARG A 157 -8.44 10.04 -11.70
N GLY A 158 -9.25 9.66 -12.70
CA GLY A 158 -9.05 8.40 -13.41
C GLY A 158 -7.70 8.31 -14.12
N ARG A 159 -7.27 9.40 -14.77
CA ARG A 159 -5.97 9.45 -15.46
C ARG A 159 -4.79 9.39 -14.49
N ILE A 160 -4.89 10.07 -13.34
CA ILE A 160 -3.83 10.08 -12.32
C ILE A 160 -3.76 8.71 -11.63
N HIS A 161 -4.91 8.08 -11.32
CA HIS A 161 -4.92 6.71 -10.82
C HIS A 161 -4.31 5.72 -11.83
N GLY A 162 -4.64 5.84 -13.11
CA GLY A 162 -4.01 5.04 -14.16
C GLY A 162 -2.49 5.21 -14.24
N LEU A 163 -2.00 6.45 -14.15
CA LEU A 163 -0.56 6.73 -14.09
C LEU A 163 0.08 6.12 -12.84
N MET A 164 -0.58 6.24 -11.68
CA MET A 164 -0.11 5.66 -10.43
C MET A 164 0.02 4.13 -10.54
N GLU A 165 -0.92 3.45 -11.17
CA GLU A 165 -0.84 1.99 -11.41
C GLU A 165 0.31 1.63 -12.35
N ILE A 166 0.56 2.41 -13.41
CA ILE A 166 1.71 2.19 -14.29
C ILE A 166 3.03 2.30 -13.51
N ILE A 167 3.16 3.32 -12.65
CA ILE A 167 4.33 3.50 -11.80
C ILE A 167 4.48 2.34 -10.81
N ARG A 168 3.39 1.87 -10.19
CA ARG A 168 3.39 0.70 -9.30
C ARG A 168 3.89 -0.56 -10.00
N ILE A 169 3.34 -0.85 -11.17
CA ILE A 169 3.76 -2.01 -11.98
C ILE A 169 5.24 -1.90 -12.34
N GLY A 170 5.72 -0.71 -12.68
CA GLY A 170 7.14 -0.45 -12.95
C GLY A 170 8.03 -0.77 -11.75
N PHE A 171 7.68 -0.27 -10.55
CA PHE A 171 8.39 -0.59 -9.31
C PHE A 171 8.33 -2.08 -8.98
N MET A 172 7.15 -2.71 -9.08
CA MET A 172 6.98 -4.14 -8.83
C MET A 172 7.88 -4.98 -9.74
N SER A 173 7.87 -4.70 -11.05
CA SER A 173 8.69 -5.41 -12.03
C SER A 173 10.19 -5.26 -11.72
N LEU A 174 10.62 -4.03 -11.39
CA LEU A 174 12.01 -3.77 -11.02
C LEU A 174 12.42 -4.52 -9.75
N TYR A 175 11.59 -4.48 -8.70
CA TYR A 175 11.87 -5.21 -7.46
C TYR A 175 11.90 -6.72 -7.68
N GLN A 176 10.96 -7.28 -8.45
CA GLN A 176 10.94 -8.72 -8.75
C GLN A 176 12.22 -9.17 -9.46
N LEU A 177 12.69 -8.38 -10.44
CA LEU A 177 13.94 -8.66 -11.14
C LEU A 177 15.16 -8.62 -10.19
N LEU A 178 15.26 -7.56 -9.38
CA LEU A 178 16.35 -7.39 -8.43
C LEU A 178 16.37 -8.51 -7.37
N ILE A 179 15.21 -8.80 -6.80
CA ILE A 179 15.06 -9.83 -5.77
C ILE A 179 15.30 -11.23 -6.35
N GLY A 180 14.80 -11.53 -7.55
CA GLY A 180 15.06 -12.79 -8.22
C GLY A 180 16.57 -13.01 -8.45
N PHE A 181 17.29 -11.96 -8.83
CA PHE A 181 18.74 -11.99 -8.97
C PHE A 181 19.47 -12.22 -7.63
N ILE A 182 19.06 -11.50 -6.57
CA ILE A 182 19.64 -11.63 -5.23
C ILE A 182 19.35 -13.02 -4.66
N TYR A 183 18.09 -13.50 -4.77
CA TYR A 183 17.67 -14.81 -4.28
C TYR A 183 18.46 -15.97 -4.90
N LYS A 184 18.83 -15.85 -6.18
CA LYS A 184 19.64 -16.84 -6.87
C LYS A 184 21.08 -16.90 -6.35
N ASN A 185 21.66 -15.77 -5.94
CA ASN A 185 23.09 -15.62 -5.68
C ASN A 185 23.44 -15.54 -4.19
N HIS A 186 22.44 -15.35 -3.30
CA HIS A 186 22.67 -15.16 -1.87
C HIS A 186 21.74 -16.01 -1.02
N THR A 187 22.01 -16.06 0.28
CA THR A 187 21.13 -16.73 1.24
C THR A 187 19.78 -15.98 1.32
N PRO A 188 18.67 -16.70 1.47
CA PRO A 188 17.32 -16.10 1.46
C PRO A 188 17.10 -14.97 2.46
N ILE A 189 17.82 -14.94 3.56
CA ILE A 189 17.73 -13.89 4.58
C ILE A 189 18.08 -12.50 4.04
N PHE A 190 18.87 -12.42 2.95
CA PHE A 190 19.23 -11.14 2.32
C PHE A 190 18.20 -10.66 1.28
N THR A 191 17.17 -11.45 1.01
CA THR A 191 16.13 -11.11 0.03
C THR A 191 14.89 -10.50 0.68
N TRP A 192 14.72 -10.65 1.99
CA TRP A 192 13.67 -10.01 2.77
C TRP A 192 14.16 -8.65 3.29
#